data_108e79b43566ee17f6845808c7c9f887
#
_entry.id   108e79b43566ee17f6845808c7c9f887
#
_cell.length_a   1.000
_cell.length_b   1.000
_cell.length_c   1.000
_cell.angle_alpha   90.00
_cell.angle_beta   90.00
_cell.angle_gamma   90.00
#
_symmetry.space_group_name_H-M   'P 1'
#
loop_
_entity.id
_entity.type
_entity.pdbx_description
1 polymer ?
#
loop_
_entity_poly.entity_id
_entity_poly.type
_entity_poly.pdbx_seq_one_letter_code
_entity_poly.pdbx_strand_id
1 'polypeptide(L)'
;DAANARVTARLCHDAGMGTQHIASDLVANVHSIAVSVGQRVEAGDELVLLESMKMEIPVVPEEPGTVVEIRVQPGDVVQEGDVLVVLQ
;
A
#
# COMPACT_ATOMS: atom_id res chain seq x y z
N ASP A 1 7.72 8.25 9.75
CA ASP A 1 7.87 8.43 9.45
C ASP A 1 7.77 8.39 9.14
N ALA A 2 7.59 7.94 9.38
CA ALA A 2 7.63 7.92 8.92
C ALA A 2 7.64 7.81 8.58
N ALA A 3 7.59 7.30 8.76
CA ALA A 3 7.68 7.20 8.24
C ALA A 3 7.63 7.07 7.71
N ASN A 4 7.69 6.62 7.80
CA ASN A 4 7.73 6.60 7.18
C ASN A 4 7.49 6.69 6.50
N ALA A 5 7.35 6.21 6.61
CA ALA A 5 7.22 6.40 5.90
C ALA A 5 7.04 6.78 5.47
N ARG A 6 6.95 6.46 5.48
CA ARG A 6 6.78 6.97 5.05
C ARG A 6 7.00 7.16 4.41
N VAL A 7 7.09 6.52 4.24
CA VAL A 7 7.25 6.77 3.57
C VAL A 7 7.27 7.03 2.75
N THR A 8 7.24 6.83 2.48
CA THR A 8 7.22 7.27 1.71
C THR A 8 7.31 7.77 0.96
N ALA A 9 7.40 7.65 0.60
CA ALA A 9 7.43 8.31 -0.15
C ALA A 9 7.32 9.24 -0.33
N ARG A 10 7.51 9.80 -0.11
CA ARG A 10 7.46 10.69 -0.47
C ARG A 10 7.96 11.08 -1.13
N LEU A 11 8.21 10.67 -1.47
CA LEU A 11 8.53 10.94 -2.25
C LEU A 11 8.55 11.21 -3.11
N CYS A 12 8.61 11.14 -3.25
CA CYS A 12 8.73 11.51 -4.17
C CYS A 12 8.09 12.08 -4.73
N HIS A 13 7.83 12.50 -4.76
CA HIS A 13 7.35 13.05 -5.49
C HIS A 13 7.86 13.19 -6.35
N ASP A 14 8.03 12.54 -6.32
CA ASP A 14 8.74 12.49 -7.15
C ASP A 14 8.64 12.84 -8.37
N ALA A 15 9.26 13.47 -8.62
CA ALA A 15 9.57 13.75 -9.95
C ALA A 15 8.38 14.03 -10.83
N GLY A 16 7.29 14.44 -10.24
CA GLY A 16 6.10 14.73 -11.00
C GLY A 16 5.47 13.54 -11.67
N MET A 17 6.05 12.37 -11.50
CA MET A 17 5.48 11.14 -12.07
C MET A 17 4.28 10.67 -11.28
N GLY A 18 4.19 11.08 -10.03
CA GLY A 18 3.05 10.72 -9.21
C GLY A 18 3.00 9.28 -8.77
N THR A 19 4.08 8.54 -8.93
CA THR A 19 4.11 7.14 -8.55
C THR A 19 4.24 7.01 -7.04
N GLN A 20 3.34 6.25 -6.44
CA GLN A 20 3.38 5.97 -5.01
C GLN A 20 3.60 4.48 -4.80
N HIS A 21 4.57 4.15 -3.97
CA HIS A 21 4.82 2.76 -3.59
C HIS A 21 4.27 2.58 -2.19
N ILE A 22 3.17 1.85 -2.08
CA ILE A 22 2.50 1.65 -0.81
C ILE A 22 3.07 0.39 -0.19
N ALA A 23 3.77 0.56 0.92
CA ALA A 23 4.51 -0.52 1.56
C ALA A 23 3.90 -0.85 2.93
N SER A 24 4.22 -2.04 3.41
CA SER A 24 3.81 -2.47 4.74
C SER A 24 4.71 -1.81 5.80
N ASP A 25 4.09 -1.37 6.90
CA ASP A 25 4.82 -0.82 8.05
C ASP A 25 5.22 -1.87 9.05
N LEU A 26 4.85 -3.12 8.83
CA LEU A 26 5.04 -4.16 9.84
C LEU A 26 5.03 -5.52 9.16
N VAL A 27 5.45 -6.53 9.91
CA VAL A 27 5.34 -7.93 9.48
C VAL A 27 3.89 -8.35 9.66
N ALA A 28 3.28 -8.84 8.59
CA ALA A 28 1.88 -9.21 8.62
C ALA A 28 1.57 -10.20 7.50
N ASN A 29 0.35 -10.73 7.53
CA ASN A 29 -0.17 -11.55 6.45
C ASN A 29 -1.15 -10.72 5.64
N VAL A 30 -1.18 -10.92 4.34
CA VAL A 30 -2.18 -10.30 3.48
C VAL A 30 -3.49 -11.06 3.65
N HIS A 31 -4.47 -10.41 4.25
CA HIS A 31 -5.79 -11.00 4.46
C HIS A 31 -6.60 -10.96 3.19
N SER A 32 -6.67 -9.78 2.59
CA SER A 32 -7.41 -9.61 1.34
C SER A 32 -6.91 -8.37 0.62
N ILE A 33 -7.25 -8.29 -0.66
CA ILE A 33 -6.91 -7.16 -1.49
C ILE A 33 -8.23 -6.55 -1.96
N ALA A 34 -8.41 -5.26 -1.68
CA ALA A 34 -9.69 -4.59 -1.91
C ALA A 34 -9.77 -3.90 -3.26
N VAL A 35 -8.67 -3.87 -4.03
CA VAL A 35 -8.61 -3.13 -5.29
C VAL A 35 -8.08 -4.02 -6.39
N SER A 36 -8.22 -3.53 -7.63
CA SER A 36 -7.72 -4.22 -8.81
C SER A 36 -6.86 -3.27 -9.62
N VAL A 37 -5.96 -3.84 -10.42
CA VAL A 37 -5.13 -3.04 -11.33
C VAL A 37 -6.05 -2.27 -12.27
N GLY A 38 -5.78 -0.96 -12.41
CA GLY A 38 -6.60 -0.08 -13.22
C GLY A 38 -7.66 0.67 -12.46
N GLN A 39 -7.87 0.33 -11.20
CA GLN A 39 -8.90 0.99 -10.38
C GLN A 39 -8.39 2.32 -9.87
N ARG A 40 -9.25 3.34 -9.91
CA ARG A 40 -8.95 4.63 -9.30
C ARG A 40 -9.29 4.60 -7.83
N VAL A 41 -8.41 5.10 -7.00
CA VAL A 41 -8.62 5.16 -5.55
C VAL A 41 -8.39 6.57 -5.05
N GLU A 42 -9.03 6.87 -3.92
CA GLU A 42 -8.90 8.16 -3.25
C GLU A 42 -8.08 7.97 -1.97
N ALA A 43 -7.59 9.09 -1.44
CA ALA A 43 -6.91 9.04 -0.16
C ALA A 43 -7.84 8.46 0.89
N GLY A 44 -7.34 7.49 1.65
CA GLY A 44 -8.14 6.84 2.68
C GLY A 44 -8.90 5.61 2.23
N ASP A 45 -8.93 5.32 0.93
CA ASP A 45 -9.57 4.09 0.45
C ASP A 45 -8.73 2.89 0.83
N GLU A 46 -9.39 1.82 1.26
CA GLU A 46 -8.67 0.61 1.63
C GLU A 46 -8.11 -0.06 0.37
N LEU A 47 -6.81 -0.32 0.37
CA LEU A 47 -6.15 -1.01 -0.73
C LEU A 47 -5.97 -2.48 -0.42
N VAL A 48 -5.41 -2.78 0.73
CA VAL A 48 -5.08 -4.13 1.16
C VAL A 48 -5.41 -4.22 2.63
N LEU A 49 -5.96 -5.35 3.03
CA LEU A 49 -6.20 -5.62 4.45
C LEU A 49 -5.14 -6.59 4.92
N LEU A 50 -4.34 -6.17 5.87
CA LEU A 50 -3.31 -7.01 6.48
C LEU A 50 -3.83 -7.55 7.80
N GLU A 51 -3.28 -8.68 8.21
CA GLU A 51 -3.63 -9.27 9.50
C GLU A 51 -2.36 -9.56 10.26
N SER A 52 -2.30 -9.09 11.50
CA SER A 52 -1.17 -9.32 12.38
C SER A 52 -1.67 -9.43 13.80
N MET A 53 -1.26 -10.48 14.51
CA MET A 53 -1.60 -10.66 15.93
C MET A 53 -3.09 -10.55 16.17
N LYS A 54 -3.88 -11.17 15.30
CA LYS A 54 -5.35 -11.20 15.40
C LYS A 54 -6.00 -9.83 15.21
N MET A 55 -5.26 -8.88 14.64
CA MET A 55 -5.79 -7.57 14.30
C MET A 55 -5.79 -7.41 12.80
N GLU A 56 -6.81 -6.74 12.30
CA GLU A 56 -6.90 -6.40 10.90
C GLU A 56 -6.45 -4.96 10.71
N ILE A 57 -5.53 -4.75 9.77
CA ILE A 57 -4.90 -3.45 9.59
C ILE A 57 -5.11 -3.04 8.14
N PRO A 58 -5.96 -2.05 7.88
CA PRO A 58 -6.15 -1.59 6.51
C PRO A 58 -4.97 -0.75 6.06
N VAL A 59 -4.57 -0.94 4.82
CA VAL A 59 -3.53 -0.12 4.18
C VAL A 59 -4.22 0.81 3.24
N VAL A 60 -3.98 2.12 3.42
CA VAL A 60 -4.66 3.15 2.65
C VAL A 60 -3.61 4.09 2.06
N PRO A 61 -3.91 4.71 0.90
CA PRO A 61 -2.98 5.68 0.33
C PRO A 61 -3.18 7.04 0.97
N GLU A 62 -2.14 7.86 0.94
CA GLU A 62 -2.24 9.23 1.43
C GLU A 62 -2.75 10.18 0.36
N GLU A 63 -2.62 9.80 -0.90
CA GLU A 63 -3.05 10.61 -2.02
C GLU A 63 -3.82 9.77 -3.01
N PRO A 64 -4.74 10.36 -3.76
CA PRO A 64 -5.47 9.60 -4.76
C PRO A 64 -4.56 9.18 -5.90
N GLY A 65 -4.94 8.12 -6.57
CA GLY A 65 -4.19 7.62 -7.70
C GLY A 65 -4.89 6.45 -8.34
N THR A 66 -4.22 5.86 -9.32
CA THR A 66 -4.73 4.69 -10.02
C THR A 66 -3.81 3.51 -9.73
N VAL A 67 -4.39 2.37 -9.42
CA VAL A 67 -3.61 1.17 -9.14
C VAL A 67 -2.99 0.68 -10.44
N VAL A 68 -1.66 0.66 -10.50
CA VAL A 68 -0.95 0.20 -11.68
C VAL A 68 -0.31 -1.16 -11.46
N GLU A 69 -0.08 -1.54 -10.20
CA GLU A 69 0.51 -2.84 -9.92
C GLU A 69 0.12 -3.28 -8.52
N ILE A 70 -0.20 -4.56 -8.36
CA ILE A 70 -0.43 -5.18 -7.06
C ILE A 70 0.64 -6.26 -6.92
N ARG A 71 1.49 -6.13 -5.90
CA ARG A 71 2.68 -6.96 -5.77
C ARG A 71 2.51 -8.10 -4.79
N VAL A 72 1.33 -8.24 -4.20
CA VAL A 72 1.07 -9.29 -3.22
C VAL A 72 -0.25 -9.95 -3.55
N GLN A 73 -0.49 -11.10 -2.90
CA GLN A 73 -1.72 -11.86 -3.06
C GLN A 73 -2.24 -12.22 -1.68
N PRO A 74 -3.54 -12.52 -1.57
CA PRO A 74 -4.08 -12.99 -0.29
C PRO A 74 -3.32 -14.23 0.17
N GLY A 75 -2.94 -14.23 1.44
CA GLY A 75 -2.19 -15.32 2.02
C GLY A 75 -0.69 -15.10 2.05
N ASP A 76 -0.18 -14.09 1.34
CA ASP A 76 1.24 -13.78 1.39
C ASP A 76 1.64 -13.23 2.74
N VAL A 77 2.88 -13.51 3.13
CA VAL A 77 3.49 -12.88 4.32
C VAL A 77 4.35 -11.74 3.82
N VAL A 78 4.17 -10.57 4.41
CA VAL A 78 4.93 -9.38 4.06
C VAL A 78 5.70 -8.90 5.26
N GLN A 79 6.79 -8.18 5.00
CA GLN A 79 7.64 -7.63 6.02
C GLN A 79 7.66 -6.12 5.90
N GLU A 80 8.16 -5.47 6.94
CA GLU A 80 8.27 -4.03 6.93
C GLU A 80 9.07 -3.59 5.71
N GLY A 81 8.50 -2.66 4.95
CA GLY A 81 9.15 -2.15 3.76
C GLY A 81 8.77 -2.85 2.47
N ASP A 82 8.09 -4.00 2.56
CA ASP A 82 7.66 -4.69 1.34
C ASP A 82 6.57 -3.87 0.65
N VAL A 83 6.75 -3.65 -0.65
CA VAL A 83 5.77 -2.89 -1.44
C VAL A 83 4.58 -3.79 -1.71
N LEU A 84 3.39 -3.28 -1.42
CA LEU A 84 2.14 -4.02 -1.59
C LEU A 84 1.46 -3.63 -2.89
N VAL A 85 1.32 -2.33 -3.13
CA VAL A 85 0.57 -1.79 -4.26
C VAL A 85 1.33 -0.59 -4.78
N VAL A 86 1.32 -0.39 -6.08
CA VAL A 86 1.89 0.79 -6.72
C VAL A 86 0.75 1.58 -7.34
N LEU A 87 0.69 2.86 -7.01
CA LEU A 87 -0.29 3.80 -7.56
C LEU A 87 0.41 4.82 -8.44
N GLN A 88 -0.35 5.33 -9.39
CA GLN A 88 0.19 6.34 -10.28
C GLN A 88 -0.79 7.48 -10.50
#